data_c4f8e966515857383f806dcc5c8d3f85
#
_entry.id   c4f8e966515857383f806dcc5c8d3f85
#
_cell.length_a   1.000
_cell.length_b   1.000
_cell.length_c   1.000
_cell.angle_alpha   90.00
_cell.angle_beta   90.00
_cell.angle_gamma   90.00
#
_symmetry.space_group_name_H-M   'P 1'
#
loop_
_entity.id
_entity.type
_entity.pdbx_description
1 polymer ?
#
loop_
_entity_poly.entity_id
_entity_poly.type
_entity_poly.pdbx_seq_one_letter_code
_entity_poly.pdbx_strand_id
1 'polypeptide(L)'
;MKDNQLGISLPHLNNDIVRNARKTRLDAFSVALEGWRRGLKLKWYTKDSEHFENMVIFGVNPPGRLFSLTSEKQTHYFFRTRGDLVSSEAVEIGSEKDDTKIYLGNAGVPVPKGKGFEAEATNEEIIEFADTVGFPLVLKPTNASLGNGVVTNIKNREQLIKAIHYVRRELEYEEVVLEQYVSGKEYRVYVVGDEVIAAYNRVPANITGDGEHTIEELIDLKNLARRKNARLNSCLIHMDVEILEFIQEAGYTLESIPEKGKVIYLREKTNVSSGGDPVDVTDTLPEEYKKIAINALKAIDDFPQGGVDIIVNDREDLKGEAVVIELNPTAQIGGALFPMEGKARDIPKAIIDYYFPETKGKVDTTKSRVSFDLINVLEPLENRAALEVEVAPAPLGELYIRKYIVNGNVQRYNYHKWLKRQALAQNLHGYVKSMVFDEIEVVVAGTDEKAVDAFKEVIKGYPQGSEVTRIKEEDYDSFITVGFEISEQYNTNNIRSVQHALRSMDKDLKELRKKKDRAEKDINHILNSTSWKVTESVRKFKGKVKKG
;
A
#
# COMPACT_ATOMS: atom_id res chain seq x y z
N MET A 1 -3.09 -20.93 21.90
CA MET A 1 -2.85 -20.04 20.76
C MET A 1 -2.99 -18.62 21.27
N LYS A 2 -1.93 -17.81 21.29
CA LYS A 2 -2.12 -16.36 21.28
C LYS A 2 -2.70 -16.09 19.90
N ASP A 3 -3.93 -15.59 19.83
CA ASP A 3 -4.49 -15.08 18.60
C ASP A 3 -3.41 -14.20 17.95
N ASN A 4 -2.98 -14.54 16.73
CA ASN A 4 -2.24 -13.63 15.89
C ASN A 4 -3.15 -12.42 15.69
N GLN A 5 -3.00 -11.41 16.55
CA GLN A 5 -3.74 -10.18 16.45
C GLN A 5 -3.27 -9.50 15.17
N LEU A 6 -4.02 -9.72 14.08
CA LEU A 6 -4.01 -8.78 12.96
C LEU A 6 -4.03 -7.38 13.57
N GLY A 7 -3.20 -6.48 13.05
CA GLY A 7 -3.03 -5.15 13.60
C GLY A 7 -4.36 -4.47 13.94
N ILE A 8 -4.39 -3.71 15.02
CA ILE A 8 -5.57 -2.97 15.45
C ILE A 8 -5.91 -1.94 14.36
N SER A 9 -7.03 -2.15 13.69
CA SER A 9 -7.46 -1.31 12.56
C SER A 9 -8.05 0.03 13.01
N LEU A 10 -8.06 1.00 12.09
CA LEU A 10 -8.84 2.24 12.24
C LEU A 10 -10.31 1.95 11.89
N PRO A 11 -11.26 2.10 12.83
CA PRO A 11 -12.66 1.77 12.56
C PRO A 11 -13.25 2.54 11.37
N HIS A 12 -12.90 3.81 11.22
CA HIS A 12 -13.37 4.70 10.17
C HIS A 12 -12.65 4.52 8.82
N LEU A 13 -11.62 3.68 8.75
CA LEU A 13 -10.84 3.38 7.54
C LEU A 13 -10.53 1.88 7.47
N ASN A 14 -11.57 1.05 7.47
CA ASN A 14 -11.44 -0.40 7.45
C ASN A 14 -11.34 -0.96 6.02
N ASN A 15 -11.20 -2.28 5.92
CA ASN A 15 -11.07 -2.99 4.63
C ASN A 15 -12.25 -2.78 3.68
N ASP A 16 -13.47 -2.60 4.19
CA ASP A 16 -14.68 -2.43 3.36
C ASP A 16 -14.69 -1.07 2.68
N ILE A 17 -14.32 -0.01 3.42
CA ILE A 17 -14.22 1.36 2.86
C ILE A 17 -13.18 1.42 1.74
N VAL A 18 -12.00 0.83 1.96
CA VAL A 18 -10.90 0.92 1.01
C VAL A 18 -10.90 -0.22 -0.02
N ARG A 19 -11.96 -1.02 -0.07
CA ARG A 19 -12.07 -2.19 -0.95
C ARG A 19 -11.76 -1.90 -2.41
N ASN A 20 -12.18 -0.74 -2.90
CA ASN A 20 -12.00 -0.30 -4.27
C ASN A 20 -10.72 0.53 -4.49
N ALA A 21 -9.99 0.85 -3.42
CA ALA A 21 -8.72 1.57 -3.45
C ALA A 21 -7.56 0.60 -3.18
N ARG A 22 -6.75 0.30 -4.19
CA ARG A 22 -5.63 -0.63 -4.08
C ARG A 22 -4.31 0.04 -4.45
N LYS A 23 -3.21 -0.47 -3.90
CA LYS A 23 -1.85 0.02 -4.15
C LYS A 23 -1.77 1.54 -3.88
N THR A 24 -1.28 2.32 -4.83
CA THR A 24 -1.13 3.77 -4.70
C THR A 24 -2.45 4.56 -4.74
N ARG A 25 -3.56 3.96 -5.20
CA ARG A 25 -4.90 4.56 -5.06
C ARG A 25 -5.35 4.56 -3.59
N LEU A 26 -4.91 3.58 -2.78
CA LEU A 26 -5.20 3.55 -1.35
C LEU A 26 -4.66 4.79 -0.64
N ASP A 27 -3.42 5.19 -0.98
CA ASP A 27 -2.78 6.38 -0.41
C ASP A 27 -3.61 7.65 -0.72
N ALA A 28 -3.94 7.87 -1.99
CA ALA A 28 -4.71 9.03 -2.43
C ALA A 28 -6.13 9.03 -1.85
N PHE A 29 -6.83 7.88 -1.92
CA PHE A 29 -8.20 7.74 -1.45
C PHE A 29 -8.33 8.03 0.05
N SER A 30 -7.41 7.52 0.87
CA SER A 30 -7.49 7.70 2.32
C SER A 30 -7.30 9.17 2.73
N VAL A 31 -6.38 9.90 2.08
CA VAL A 31 -6.20 11.34 2.32
C VAL A 31 -7.39 12.15 1.80
N ALA A 32 -7.86 11.85 0.58
CA ALA A 32 -9.03 12.51 0.01
C ALA A 32 -10.30 12.28 0.84
N LEU A 33 -10.51 11.05 1.32
CA LEU A 33 -11.66 10.68 2.16
C LEU A 33 -11.65 11.44 3.49
N GLU A 34 -10.49 11.57 4.13
CA GLU A 34 -10.38 12.32 5.37
C GLU A 34 -10.74 13.80 5.18
N GLY A 35 -10.18 14.46 4.16
CA GLY A 35 -10.51 15.85 3.86
C GLY A 35 -11.98 16.03 3.49
N TRP A 36 -12.53 15.15 2.65
CA TRP A 36 -13.92 15.17 2.24
C TRP A 36 -14.89 15.01 3.43
N ARG A 37 -14.58 14.11 4.36
CA ARG A 37 -15.35 13.93 5.61
C ARG A 37 -15.34 15.15 6.52
N ARG A 38 -14.33 16.00 6.41
CA ARG A 38 -14.27 17.29 7.12
C ARG A 38 -15.04 18.40 6.42
N GLY A 39 -15.71 18.09 5.31
CA GLY A 39 -16.49 19.04 4.53
C GLY A 39 -15.67 19.81 3.50
N LEU A 40 -14.42 19.44 3.26
CA LEU A 40 -13.66 20.01 2.16
C LEU A 40 -14.24 19.56 0.82
N LYS A 41 -14.28 20.47 -0.15
CA LYS A 41 -14.68 20.17 -1.51
C LYS A 41 -13.61 19.34 -2.19
N LEU A 42 -13.96 18.14 -2.65
CA LEU A 42 -13.06 17.18 -3.27
C LEU A 42 -13.26 17.14 -4.78
N LYS A 43 -12.16 17.28 -5.53
CA LYS A 43 -12.12 17.02 -6.96
C LYS A 43 -11.01 16.03 -7.31
N TRP A 44 -11.29 15.16 -8.28
CA TRP A 44 -10.32 14.24 -8.87
C TRP A 44 -9.98 14.68 -10.29
N TYR A 45 -8.74 14.41 -10.74
CA TYR A 45 -8.22 14.90 -12.00
C TYR A 45 -7.58 13.80 -12.84
N THR A 46 -7.54 14.04 -14.17
CA THR A 46 -6.65 13.32 -15.08
C THR A 46 -5.23 13.89 -15.01
N LYS A 47 -4.26 13.17 -15.60
CA LYS A 47 -2.87 13.63 -15.69
C LYS A 47 -2.67 14.90 -16.54
N ASP A 48 -3.63 15.21 -17.40
CA ASP A 48 -3.57 16.31 -18.35
C ASP A 48 -4.13 17.62 -17.76
N SER A 49 -4.37 17.66 -16.45
CA SER A 49 -4.87 18.85 -15.75
C SER A 49 -3.73 19.84 -15.52
N GLU A 50 -3.94 21.11 -15.90
CA GLU A 50 -3.02 22.24 -15.72
C GLU A 50 -2.61 22.46 -14.25
N HIS A 51 -3.46 22.06 -13.32
CA HIS A 51 -3.21 22.21 -11.88
C HIS A 51 -1.98 21.44 -11.37
N PHE A 52 -1.45 20.50 -12.14
CA PHE A 52 -0.32 19.64 -11.77
C PHE A 52 0.93 19.87 -12.63
N GLU A 53 0.95 20.88 -13.51
CA GLU A 53 2.08 21.17 -14.41
C GLU A 53 3.38 21.44 -13.65
N ASN A 54 3.29 22.09 -12.48
CA ASN A 54 4.44 22.42 -11.65
C ASN A 54 4.74 21.37 -10.58
N MET A 55 4.06 20.23 -10.59
CA MET A 55 4.24 19.16 -9.62
C MET A 55 4.91 17.96 -10.29
N VAL A 56 6.05 17.49 -9.78
CA VAL A 56 6.66 16.23 -10.22
C VAL A 56 5.73 15.08 -9.94
N ILE A 57 5.14 14.49 -10.98
CA ILE A 57 4.20 13.37 -10.88
C ILE A 57 4.65 12.19 -11.74
N PHE A 58 4.40 10.97 -11.28
CA PHE A 58 4.77 9.74 -12.00
C PHE A 58 3.74 8.63 -11.77
N GLY A 59 3.61 7.73 -12.74
CA GLY A 59 2.73 6.57 -12.62
C GLY A 59 1.25 6.94 -12.34
N VAL A 60 0.76 8.01 -12.97
CA VAL A 60 -0.58 8.58 -12.71
C VAL A 60 -1.70 7.85 -13.43
N ASN A 61 -1.41 7.02 -14.40
CA ASN A 61 -2.41 6.19 -15.09
C ASN A 61 -2.51 4.80 -14.43
N PRO A 62 -3.74 4.27 -14.27
CA PRO A 62 -5.03 4.92 -14.49
C PRO A 62 -5.34 6.00 -13.43
N PRO A 63 -6.36 6.89 -13.61
CA PRO A 63 -6.75 7.95 -12.67
C PRO A 63 -6.95 7.48 -11.23
N GLY A 64 -7.07 8.43 -10.30
CA GLY A 64 -7.28 8.16 -8.86
C GLY A 64 -6.02 8.35 -8.02
N ARG A 65 -5.11 9.21 -8.47
CA ARG A 65 -3.90 9.61 -7.73
C ARG A 65 -3.74 11.11 -7.61
N LEU A 66 -4.46 11.90 -8.45
CA LEU A 66 -4.44 13.35 -8.47
C LEU A 66 -5.79 13.87 -7.99
N PHE A 67 -5.78 14.69 -6.96
CA PHE A 67 -6.99 15.29 -6.41
C PHE A 67 -6.68 16.64 -5.78
N SER A 68 -7.72 17.45 -5.56
CA SER A 68 -7.65 18.65 -4.74
C SER A 68 -8.66 18.61 -3.61
N LEU A 69 -8.32 19.30 -2.55
CA LEU A 69 -9.21 19.60 -1.44
C LEU A 69 -9.29 21.12 -1.29
N THR A 70 -10.49 21.65 -1.15
CA THR A 70 -10.75 23.09 -1.07
C THR A 70 -11.56 23.39 0.16
N SER A 71 -11.06 24.32 1.01
CA SER A 71 -11.82 24.98 2.07
C SER A 71 -12.32 26.34 1.58
N GLU A 72 -13.00 27.10 2.44
CA GLU A 72 -13.35 28.50 2.15
C GLU A 72 -12.12 29.41 2.00
N LYS A 73 -10.95 29.00 2.54
CA LYS A 73 -9.75 29.83 2.60
C LYS A 73 -8.73 29.50 1.52
N GLN A 74 -8.61 28.20 1.18
CA GLN A 74 -7.51 27.74 0.33
C GLN A 74 -7.84 26.43 -0.37
N THR A 75 -7.09 26.15 -1.46
CA THR A 75 -7.11 24.89 -2.18
C THR A 75 -5.72 24.31 -2.16
N HIS A 76 -5.63 23.03 -1.84
CA HIS A 76 -4.41 22.26 -1.97
C HIS A 76 -4.57 21.12 -2.96
N TYR A 77 -3.52 20.90 -3.75
CA TYR A 77 -3.44 19.85 -4.78
C TYR A 77 -2.56 18.71 -4.29
N PHE A 78 -2.96 17.50 -4.55
CA PHE A 78 -2.29 16.30 -4.04
C PHE A 78 -1.98 15.31 -5.13
N PHE A 79 -0.76 14.80 -5.10
CA PHE A 79 -0.37 13.59 -5.80
C PHE A 79 -0.17 12.47 -4.78
N ARG A 80 -1.12 11.55 -4.68
CA ARG A 80 -1.18 10.49 -3.66
C ARG A 80 -1.25 11.07 -2.24
N THR A 81 -0.19 10.87 -1.43
CA THR A 81 -0.10 11.47 -0.08
C THR A 81 0.52 12.85 -0.09
N ARG A 82 1.29 13.18 -1.12
CA ARG A 82 2.05 14.42 -1.20
C ARG A 82 1.17 15.56 -1.68
N GLY A 83 1.08 16.63 -0.90
CA GLY A 83 0.45 17.87 -1.30
C GLY A 83 1.45 18.89 -1.85
N ASP A 84 0.93 19.99 -2.36
CA ASP A 84 1.65 21.08 -3.02
C ASP A 84 2.59 21.89 -2.12
N LEU A 85 2.51 21.71 -0.80
CA LEU A 85 3.50 22.31 0.14
C LEU A 85 4.85 21.58 0.12
N VAL A 86 4.93 20.40 -0.49
CA VAL A 86 6.21 19.74 -0.79
C VAL A 86 6.63 20.17 -2.18
N SER A 87 7.67 20.99 -2.28
CA SER A 87 8.13 21.54 -3.56
C SER A 87 8.65 20.47 -4.52
N SER A 88 8.64 20.75 -5.81
CA SER A 88 9.23 19.87 -6.82
C SER A 88 10.73 19.71 -6.62
N GLU A 89 11.43 20.77 -6.21
CA GLU A 89 12.85 20.73 -5.86
C GLU A 89 13.12 19.76 -4.69
N ALA A 90 12.31 19.84 -3.62
CA ALA A 90 12.41 18.88 -2.51
C ALA A 90 12.18 17.42 -2.95
N VAL A 91 11.30 17.21 -3.94
CA VAL A 91 11.06 15.87 -4.51
C VAL A 91 12.27 15.39 -5.30
N GLU A 92 12.86 16.24 -6.11
CA GLU A 92 14.05 15.91 -6.91
C GLU A 92 15.23 15.58 -5.99
N ILE A 93 15.55 16.46 -5.03
CA ILE A 93 16.60 16.21 -4.02
C ILE A 93 16.33 14.91 -3.25
N GLY A 94 15.10 14.72 -2.74
CA GLY A 94 14.74 13.53 -1.96
C GLY A 94 14.72 12.23 -2.77
N SER A 95 14.64 12.32 -4.10
CA SER A 95 14.66 11.17 -5.02
C SER A 95 16.07 10.80 -5.46
N GLU A 96 16.98 11.78 -5.53
CA GLU A 96 18.40 11.57 -5.90
C GLU A 96 19.22 11.20 -4.65
N LYS A 97 19.80 9.98 -4.67
CA LYS A 97 20.47 9.41 -3.49
C LYS A 97 21.70 10.16 -3.02
N ASP A 98 22.43 10.76 -3.96
CA ASP A 98 23.65 11.51 -3.65
C ASP A 98 23.33 12.91 -3.14
N ASP A 99 22.44 13.62 -3.80
CA ASP A 99 21.99 14.95 -3.36
C ASP A 99 21.39 14.85 -1.96
N THR A 100 20.50 13.89 -1.74
CA THR A 100 19.92 13.62 -0.40
C THR A 100 21.02 13.52 0.66
N LYS A 101 22.08 12.74 0.43
CA LYS A 101 23.16 12.56 1.41
C LYS A 101 23.95 13.85 1.67
N ILE A 102 24.18 14.65 0.63
CA ILE A 102 24.87 15.93 0.78
C ILE A 102 24.06 16.88 1.67
N TYR A 103 22.78 17.04 1.39
CA TYR A 103 21.88 17.89 2.20
C TYR A 103 21.78 17.38 3.65
N LEU A 104 21.58 16.07 3.84
CA LEU A 104 21.50 15.46 5.18
C LEU A 104 22.82 15.62 5.94
N GLY A 105 23.95 15.35 5.30
CA GLY A 105 25.28 15.46 5.91
C GLY A 105 25.60 16.90 6.35
N ASN A 106 25.28 17.89 5.51
CA ASN A 106 25.45 19.31 5.82
C ASN A 106 24.59 19.77 7.01
N ALA A 107 23.40 19.15 7.17
CA ALA A 107 22.51 19.39 8.32
C ALA A 107 22.87 18.57 9.57
N GLY A 108 23.94 17.77 9.53
CA GLY A 108 24.37 16.93 10.64
C GLY A 108 23.47 15.70 10.88
N VAL A 109 22.67 15.31 9.90
CA VAL A 109 21.86 14.08 9.95
C VAL A 109 22.73 12.88 9.61
N PRO A 110 22.74 11.81 10.41
CA PRO A 110 23.56 10.65 10.16
C PRO A 110 23.16 9.94 8.86
N VAL A 111 24.14 9.71 7.96
CA VAL A 111 23.99 8.96 6.70
C VAL A 111 25.13 7.96 6.54
N PRO A 112 24.97 6.87 5.78
CA PRO A 112 26.08 5.97 5.46
C PRO A 112 27.21 6.71 4.73
N LYS A 113 28.45 6.43 5.11
CA LYS A 113 29.63 6.96 4.41
C LYS A 113 29.66 6.41 2.98
N GLY A 114 29.76 7.28 1.99
CA GLY A 114 29.76 6.85 0.59
C GLY A 114 29.69 8.05 -0.35
N LYS A 115 29.75 7.76 -1.64
CA LYS A 115 29.52 8.77 -2.71
C LYS A 115 29.01 8.12 -3.98
N GLY A 116 28.45 8.96 -4.87
CA GLY A 116 28.12 8.60 -6.24
C GLY A 116 29.30 8.60 -7.16
N PHE A 117 29.15 7.87 -8.25
CA PHE A 117 30.08 7.78 -9.36
C PHE A 117 29.28 7.93 -10.65
N GLU A 118 29.63 8.95 -11.42
CA GLU A 118 29.06 9.22 -12.72
C GLU A 118 29.45 8.13 -13.74
N ALA A 119 28.81 8.16 -14.90
CA ALA A 119 29.04 7.18 -15.97
C ALA A 119 30.50 7.07 -16.40
N GLU A 120 31.22 8.21 -16.42
CA GLU A 120 32.62 8.32 -16.84
C GLU A 120 33.62 7.75 -15.80
N ALA A 121 33.16 7.56 -14.55
CA ALA A 121 34.05 7.04 -13.50
C ALA A 121 34.52 5.62 -13.82
N THR A 122 35.80 5.39 -13.67
CA THR A 122 36.39 4.08 -13.90
C THR A 122 36.07 3.09 -12.78
N ASN A 123 36.13 1.81 -13.08
CA ASN A 123 35.93 0.79 -12.04
C ASN A 123 37.04 0.83 -10.98
N GLU A 124 38.26 1.23 -11.40
CA GLU A 124 39.42 1.40 -10.53
C GLU A 124 39.18 2.49 -9.48
N GLU A 125 38.61 3.64 -9.88
CA GLU A 125 38.27 4.72 -8.96
C GLU A 125 37.22 4.29 -7.92
N ILE A 126 36.23 3.46 -8.32
CA ILE A 126 35.23 2.91 -7.41
C ILE A 126 35.90 1.96 -6.38
N ILE A 127 36.85 1.13 -6.86
CA ILE A 127 37.56 0.17 -6.02
C ILE A 127 38.53 0.89 -5.06
N GLU A 128 39.24 1.92 -5.49
CA GLU A 128 40.11 2.72 -4.63
C GLU A 128 39.31 3.44 -3.53
N PHE A 129 38.14 3.98 -3.88
CA PHE A 129 37.26 4.60 -2.90
C PHE A 129 36.75 3.60 -1.86
N ALA A 130 36.47 2.36 -2.27
CA ALA A 130 36.06 1.29 -1.33
C ALA A 130 37.06 1.08 -0.20
N ASP A 131 38.36 1.19 -0.49
CA ASP A 131 39.42 1.04 0.53
C ASP A 131 39.39 2.20 1.57
N THR A 132 38.86 3.37 1.20
CA THR A 132 38.70 4.51 2.13
C THR A 132 37.47 4.38 3.04
N VAL A 133 36.40 3.71 2.57
CA VAL A 133 35.15 3.50 3.33
C VAL A 133 35.28 2.27 4.25
N GLY A 134 35.93 1.22 3.75
CA GLY A 134 36.06 -0.07 4.42
C GLY A 134 34.85 -0.99 4.22
N PHE A 135 35.13 -2.30 4.19
CA PHE A 135 34.11 -3.33 4.05
C PHE A 135 33.37 -3.63 5.37
N PRO A 136 32.11 -4.08 5.34
CA PRO A 136 31.29 -4.39 4.16
C PRO A 136 30.66 -3.16 3.50
N LEU A 137 30.34 -3.26 2.20
CA LEU A 137 29.83 -2.18 1.35
C LEU A 137 28.49 -2.54 0.68
N VAL A 138 27.83 -1.52 0.16
CA VAL A 138 26.67 -1.61 -0.76
C VAL A 138 27.03 -0.91 -2.05
N LEU A 139 26.74 -1.54 -3.17
CA LEU A 139 26.75 -0.93 -4.49
C LEU A 139 25.32 -0.88 -5.03
N LYS A 140 24.86 0.29 -5.46
CA LYS A 140 23.51 0.48 -5.96
C LYS A 140 23.48 1.47 -7.12
N PRO A 141 22.58 1.32 -8.12
CA PRO A 141 22.36 2.34 -9.14
C PRO A 141 21.85 3.64 -8.52
N THR A 142 22.21 4.78 -9.10
CA THR A 142 21.71 6.11 -8.70
C THR A 142 20.20 6.21 -8.90
N ASN A 143 19.69 5.79 -10.06
CA ASN A 143 18.31 6.00 -10.52
C ASN A 143 17.43 4.74 -10.51
N ALA A 144 17.73 3.74 -9.69
CA ALA A 144 16.90 2.53 -9.59
C ALA A 144 16.00 2.55 -8.35
N SER A 145 14.79 2.00 -8.50
CA SER A 145 13.79 1.87 -7.44
C SER A 145 13.50 0.42 -7.08
N LEU A 146 12.86 0.21 -5.93
CA LEU A 146 12.40 -1.12 -5.45
C LEU A 146 13.53 -2.13 -5.21
N GLY A 147 14.77 -1.65 -4.98
CA GLY A 147 15.94 -2.51 -4.75
C GLY A 147 16.50 -3.18 -6.00
N ASN A 148 16.12 -2.72 -7.20
CA ASN A 148 16.68 -3.24 -8.44
C ASN A 148 18.16 -2.85 -8.57
N GLY A 149 19.03 -3.81 -8.91
CA GLY A 149 20.47 -3.59 -9.05
C GLY A 149 21.23 -3.29 -7.75
N VAL A 150 20.59 -3.38 -6.58
CA VAL A 150 21.26 -3.18 -5.29
C VAL A 150 21.98 -4.46 -4.89
N VAL A 151 23.30 -4.37 -4.68
CA VAL A 151 24.15 -5.45 -4.17
C VAL A 151 24.62 -5.06 -2.77
N THR A 152 24.15 -5.79 -1.77
CA THR A 152 24.39 -5.52 -0.34
C THR A 152 25.48 -6.45 0.22
N ASN A 153 26.02 -6.07 1.39
CA ASN A 153 26.92 -6.91 2.18
C ASN A 153 28.16 -7.41 1.39
N ILE A 154 28.73 -6.52 0.58
CA ILE A 154 29.96 -6.78 -0.17
C ILE A 154 31.12 -6.79 0.83
N LYS A 155 31.72 -7.95 1.07
CA LYS A 155 32.66 -8.18 2.16
C LYS A 155 34.14 -7.98 1.79
N ASN A 156 34.45 -7.93 0.50
CA ASN A 156 35.82 -7.84 0.03
C ASN A 156 35.88 -7.32 -1.41
N ARG A 157 37.10 -6.99 -1.87
CA ARG A 157 37.38 -6.45 -3.19
C ARG A 157 36.93 -7.37 -4.32
N GLU A 158 37.05 -8.70 -4.20
CA GLU A 158 36.61 -9.65 -5.23
C GLU A 158 35.10 -9.59 -5.45
N GLN A 159 34.33 -9.54 -4.35
CA GLN A 159 32.87 -9.38 -4.42
C GLN A 159 32.49 -8.02 -5.00
N LEU A 160 33.23 -6.95 -4.68
CA LEU A 160 32.97 -5.62 -5.24
C LEU A 160 33.17 -5.59 -6.76
N ILE A 161 34.24 -6.20 -7.28
CA ILE A 161 34.49 -6.29 -8.73
C ILE A 161 33.34 -7.02 -9.42
N LYS A 162 32.83 -8.12 -8.85
CA LYS A 162 31.67 -8.85 -9.37
C LYS A 162 30.41 -8.00 -9.34
N ALA A 163 30.19 -7.26 -8.25
CA ALA A 163 29.05 -6.35 -8.11
C ALA A 163 29.09 -5.22 -9.14
N ILE A 164 30.25 -4.58 -9.36
CA ILE A 164 30.44 -3.54 -10.37
C ILE A 164 30.13 -4.09 -11.76
N HIS A 165 30.67 -5.27 -12.10
CA HIS A 165 30.38 -5.91 -13.38
C HIS A 165 28.90 -6.18 -13.57
N TYR A 166 28.23 -6.76 -12.57
CA TYR A 166 26.81 -7.06 -12.59
C TYR A 166 25.98 -5.79 -12.79
N VAL A 167 26.21 -4.75 -11.98
CA VAL A 167 25.40 -3.54 -12.00
C VAL A 167 25.65 -2.72 -13.27
N ARG A 168 26.94 -2.47 -13.62
CA ARG A 168 27.29 -1.58 -14.73
C ARG A 168 27.28 -2.25 -16.11
N ARG A 169 27.48 -3.59 -16.20
CA ARG A 169 27.59 -4.29 -17.48
C ARG A 169 26.42 -5.19 -17.81
N GLU A 170 25.90 -5.95 -16.80
CA GLU A 170 24.79 -6.85 -17.06
C GLU A 170 23.44 -6.14 -16.97
N LEU A 171 23.30 -5.21 -15.99
CA LEU A 171 22.09 -4.41 -15.80
C LEU A 171 22.14 -3.05 -16.52
N GLU A 172 23.27 -2.67 -17.11
CA GLU A 172 23.46 -1.44 -17.88
C GLU A 172 23.21 -0.14 -17.09
N TYR A 173 23.42 -0.16 -15.76
CA TYR A 173 23.39 1.04 -14.93
C TYR A 173 24.79 1.66 -14.87
N GLU A 174 25.04 2.71 -15.62
CA GLU A 174 26.37 3.33 -15.69
C GLU A 174 26.72 4.11 -14.42
N GLU A 175 25.75 4.82 -13.85
CA GLU A 175 25.88 5.62 -12.62
C GLU A 175 25.58 4.78 -11.38
N VAL A 176 26.47 4.79 -10.40
CA VAL A 176 26.35 3.96 -9.20
C VAL A 176 26.77 4.72 -7.94
N VAL A 177 26.17 4.33 -6.81
CA VAL A 177 26.54 4.78 -5.46
C VAL A 177 27.24 3.62 -4.74
N LEU A 178 28.44 3.88 -4.21
CA LEU A 178 29.13 2.97 -3.29
C LEU A 178 29.09 3.55 -1.88
N GLU A 179 28.59 2.76 -0.94
CA GLU A 179 28.44 3.21 0.45
C GLU A 179 28.69 2.11 1.47
N GLN A 180 28.90 2.51 2.71
CA GLN A 180 29.03 1.61 3.85
C GLN A 180 27.75 0.77 3.97
N TYR A 181 27.91 -0.54 4.11
CA TYR A 181 26.81 -1.42 4.47
C TYR A 181 26.50 -1.27 5.97
N VAL A 182 25.27 -0.90 6.26
CA VAL A 182 24.75 -0.83 7.62
C VAL A 182 23.81 -2.01 7.84
N SER A 183 24.20 -2.92 8.74
CA SER A 183 23.35 -4.04 9.16
C SER A 183 22.43 -3.59 10.29
N GLY A 184 21.22 -4.13 10.34
CA GLY A 184 20.33 -3.84 11.45
C GLY A 184 18.86 -3.82 11.08
N LYS A 185 18.07 -3.24 11.97
CA LYS A 185 16.62 -3.14 11.77
C LYS A 185 16.26 -1.93 10.93
N GLU A 186 15.48 -2.15 9.88
CA GLU A 186 15.01 -1.11 8.99
C GLU A 186 13.63 -0.60 9.43
N TYR A 187 13.53 0.72 9.58
CA TYR A 187 12.29 1.40 9.95
C TYR A 187 11.87 2.39 8.87
N ARG A 188 10.59 2.36 8.49
CA ARG A 188 9.95 3.45 7.78
C ARG A 188 9.29 4.36 8.81
N VAL A 189 9.75 5.61 8.87
CA VAL A 189 9.20 6.66 9.74
C VAL A 189 8.47 7.68 8.88
N TYR A 190 7.20 7.95 9.16
CA TYR A 190 6.42 8.95 8.45
C TYR A 190 6.28 10.21 9.30
N VAL A 191 6.71 11.32 8.74
CA VAL A 191 6.75 12.63 9.41
C VAL A 191 5.77 13.58 8.72
N VAL A 192 5.07 14.41 9.51
CA VAL A 192 4.28 15.54 9.05
C VAL A 192 4.57 16.73 9.95
N GLY A 193 5.09 17.82 9.39
CA GLY A 193 5.59 18.96 10.17
C GLY A 193 6.71 18.54 11.11
N ASP A 194 6.50 18.74 12.39
CA ASP A 194 7.45 18.44 13.47
C ASP A 194 7.12 17.14 14.23
N GLU A 195 6.23 16.31 13.69
CA GLU A 195 5.73 15.12 14.38
C GLU A 195 5.96 13.85 13.58
N VAL A 196 6.41 12.78 14.27
CA VAL A 196 6.38 11.43 13.74
C VAL A 196 4.98 10.85 13.95
N ILE A 197 4.27 10.64 12.86
CA ILE A 197 2.89 10.14 12.88
C ILE A 197 2.86 8.62 12.93
N ALA A 198 3.79 7.98 12.24
CA ALA A 198 3.88 6.53 12.18
C ALA A 198 5.34 6.08 12.04
N ALA A 199 5.65 4.97 12.68
CA ALA A 199 6.89 4.24 12.43
C ALA A 199 6.60 2.75 12.41
N TYR A 200 7.10 2.04 11.41
CA TYR A 200 7.01 0.59 11.37
C TYR A 200 8.32 -0.06 10.96
N ASN A 201 8.64 -1.15 11.64
CA ASN A 201 9.75 -2.02 11.27
C ASN A 201 9.36 -2.78 10.01
N ARG A 202 10.24 -2.81 9.04
CA ARG A 202 10.13 -3.61 7.82
C ARG A 202 10.78 -4.96 8.07
N VAL A 203 9.96 -5.94 8.43
CA VAL A 203 10.44 -7.30 8.66
C VAL A 203 10.47 -8.05 7.33
N PRO A 204 11.58 -8.71 6.96
CA PRO A 204 11.63 -9.53 5.75
C PRO A 204 10.50 -10.55 5.69
N ALA A 205 10.15 -11.01 4.49
CA ALA A 205 9.19 -12.10 4.33
C ALA A 205 9.58 -13.28 5.22
N ASN A 206 8.65 -13.76 6.04
CA ASN A 206 8.90 -14.77 7.04
C ASN A 206 7.66 -15.63 7.30
N ILE A 207 7.87 -16.77 7.93
CA ILE A 207 6.83 -17.61 8.52
C ILE A 207 7.23 -17.98 9.95
N THR A 208 6.26 -18.38 10.76
CA THR A 208 6.52 -18.92 12.10
C THR A 208 6.05 -20.37 12.14
N GLY A 209 6.97 -21.27 12.47
CA GLY A 209 6.67 -22.69 12.64
C GLY A 209 5.62 -22.92 13.72
N ASP A 210 4.74 -23.87 13.51
CA ASP A 210 3.73 -24.32 14.49
C ASP A 210 3.97 -25.76 14.98
N GLY A 211 4.94 -26.46 14.35
CA GLY A 211 5.27 -27.86 14.63
C GLY A 211 4.35 -28.87 13.93
N GLU A 212 3.45 -28.42 13.06
CA GLU A 212 2.43 -29.25 12.42
C GLU A 212 2.45 -29.12 10.89
N HIS A 213 2.60 -27.88 10.37
CA HIS A 213 2.54 -27.58 8.94
C HIS A 213 3.93 -27.45 8.32
N THR A 214 4.02 -27.81 7.04
CA THR A 214 5.20 -27.58 6.22
C THR A 214 5.45 -26.10 5.95
N ILE A 215 6.64 -25.74 5.50
CA ILE A 215 6.97 -24.35 5.10
C ILE A 215 6.02 -23.87 4.00
N GLU A 216 5.71 -24.71 2.99
CA GLU A 216 4.77 -24.37 1.93
C GLU A 216 3.37 -24.06 2.48
N GLU A 217 2.84 -24.91 3.34
CA GLU A 217 1.54 -24.72 3.99
C GLU A 217 1.51 -23.46 4.88
N LEU A 218 2.59 -23.20 5.62
CA LEU A 218 2.70 -21.99 6.45
C LEU A 218 2.73 -20.70 5.62
N ILE A 219 3.36 -20.72 4.43
CA ILE A 219 3.31 -19.61 3.47
C ILE A 219 1.88 -19.38 2.99
N ASP A 220 1.17 -20.46 2.64
CA ASP A 220 -0.23 -20.35 2.21
C ASP A 220 -1.15 -19.83 3.32
N LEU A 221 -1.01 -20.30 4.55
CA LEU A 221 -1.75 -19.79 5.71
C LEU A 221 -1.47 -18.30 5.95
N LYS A 222 -0.21 -17.89 5.86
CA LYS A 222 0.17 -16.48 5.96
C LYS A 222 -0.43 -15.64 4.82
N ASN A 223 -0.42 -16.16 3.60
CA ASN A 223 -1.05 -15.51 2.46
C ASN A 223 -2.58 -15.39 2.61
N LEU A 224 -3.26 -16.35 3.25
CA LEU A 224 -4.67 -16.21 3.60
C LEU A 224 -4.93 -15.04 4.55
N ALA A 225 -4.07 -14.85 5.57
CA ALA A 225 -4.13 -13.69 6.45
C ALA A 225 -3.86 -12.38 5.69
N ARG A 226 -2.84 -12.36 4.81
CA ARG A 226 -2.49 -11.18 3.99
C ARG A 226 -3.62 -10.79 3.03
N ARG A 227 -4.36 -11.74 2.47
CA ARG A 227 -5.53 -11.45 1.60
C ARG A 227 -6.65 -10.71 2.33
N LYS A 228 -6.77 -10.87 3.65
CA LYS A 228 -7.75 -10.15 4.49
C LYS A 228 -7.32 -8.72 4.85
N ASN A 229 -6.07 -8.34 4.60
CA ASN A 229 -5.54 -7.01 4.89
C ASN A 229 -5.57 -6.15 3.63
N ALA A 230 -6.14 -4.94 3.71
CA ALA A 230 -6.34 -4.05 2.56
C ALA A 230 -5.05 -3.68 1.82
N ARG A 231 -3.93 -3.56 2.52
CA ARG A 231 -2.62 -3.28 1.92
C ARG A 231 -1.93 -4.53 1.43
N LEU A 232 -1.94 -5.59 2.24
CA LEU A 232 -1.10 -6.76 2.02
C LEU A 232 -1.69 -7.74 1.00
N ASN A 233 -2.98 -7.64 0.67
CA ASN A 233 -3.61 -8.49 -0.34
C ASN A 233 -2.99 -8.37 -1.76
N SER A 234 -2.32 -7.26 -2.03
CA SER A 234 -1.54 -7.05 -3.26
C SER A 234 -0.04 -7.34 -3.12
N CYS A 235 0.37 -7.86 -1.96
CA CYS A 235 1.76 -8.09 -1.56
C CYS A 235 1.92 -9.49 -0.98
N LEU A 236 1.39 -10.50 -1.68
CA LEU A 236 1.49 -11.89 -1.25
C LEU A 236 2.93 -12.39 -1.35
N ILE A 237 3.28 -13.35 -0.52
CA ILE A 237 4.54 -14.10 -0.63
C ILE A 237 4.39 -15.03 -1.83
N HIS A 238 5.14 -14.75 -2.88
CA HIS A 238 5.19 -15.58 -4.08
C HIS A 238 6.42 -16.47 -4.04
N MET A 239 6.18 -17.77 -4.23
CA MET A 239 7.25 -18.75 -4.31
C MET A 239 8.06 -18.51 -5.59
N ASP A 240 9.36 -18.28 -5.43
CA ASP A 240 10.32 -18.12 -6.52
C ASP A 240 11.68 -18.72 -6.15
N VAL A 241 12.63 -18.63 -7.08
CA VAL A 241 13.96 -19.20 -6.91
C VAL A 241 14.71 -18.56 -5.71
N GLU A 242 14.53 -17.24 -5.48
CA GLU A 242 15.16 -16.54 -4.36
C GLU A 242 14.73 -17.14 -3.00
N ILE A 243 13.43 -17.42 -2.83
CA ILE A 243 12.92 -18.07 -1.60
C ILE A 243 13.48 -19.48 -1.45
N LEU A 244 13.49 -20.27 -2.53
CA LEU A 244 13.98 -21.65 -2.49
C LEU A 244 15.46 -21.72 -2.09
N GLU A 245 16.29 -20.88 -2.70
CA GLU A 245 17.72 -20.78 -2.35
C GLU A 245 17.90 -20.31 -0.90
N PHE A 246 17.15 -19.30 -0.48
CA PHE A 246 17.27 -18.71 0.86
C PHE A 246 16.92 -19.73 1.99
N ILE A 247 15.81 -20.47 1.84
CA ILE A 247 15.43 -21.50 2.82
C ILE A 247 16.40 -22.71 2.78
N GLN A 248 16.92 -23.05 1.58
CA GLN A 248 17.91 -24.12 1.45
C GLN A 248 19.24 -23.78 2.14
N GLU A 249 19.70 -22.53 2.03
CA GLU A 249 20.88 -22.05 2.76
C GLU A 249 20.67 -22.09 4.27
N ALA A 250 19.44 -21.86 4.74
CA ALA A 250 19.06 -22.01 6.14
C ALA A 250 18.88 -23.48 6.60
N GLY A 251 19.06 -24.46 5.69
CA GLY A 251 18.98 -25.89 5.98
C GLY A 251 17.56 -26.48 5.90
N TYR A 252 16.61 -25.79 5.25
CA TYR A 252 15.22 -26.20 5.11
C TYR A 252 14.87 -26.55 3.65
N THR A 253 13.77 -27.30 3.49
CA THR A 253 13.05 -27.48 2.23
C THR A 253 11.59 -27.05 2.41
N LEU A 254 10.82 -26.99 1.35
CA LEU A 254 9.39 -26.66 1.42
C LEU A 254 8.57 -27.64 2.27
N GLU A 255 9.00 -28.91 2.29
CA GLU A 255 8.38 -30.00 3.04
C GLU A 255 8.85 -30.06 4.50
N SER A 256 9.82 -29.23 4.89
CA SER A 256 10.28 -29.14 6.28
C SER A 256 9.17 -28.61 7.19
N ILE A 257 9.00 -29.24 8.35
CA ILE A 257 8.06 -28.80 9.41
C ILE A 257 8.87 -28.07 10.49
N PRO A 258 8.85 -26.74 10.54
CA PRO A 258 9.61 -25.99 11.54
C PRO A 258 8.98 -26.15 12.93
N GLU A 259 9.84 -26.18 13.94
CA GLU A 259 9.43 -26.22 15.33
C GLU A 259 8.53 -25.03 15.70
N LYS A 260 7.62 -25.25 16.64
CA LYS A 260 6.69 -24.24 17.12
C LYS A 260 7.43 -23.00 17.67
N GLY A 261 7.07 -21.82 17.13
CA GLY A 261 7.66 -20.54 17.49
C GLY A 261 8.96 -20.21 16.75
N LYS A 262 9.50 -21.14 15.95
CA LYS A 262 10.67 -20.89 15.12
C LYS A 262 10.32 -19.97 13.95
N VAL A 263 10.95 -18.80 13.88
CA VAL A 263 10.82 -17.89 12.73
C VAL A 263 11.77 -18.33 11.64
N ILE A 264 11.23 -18.51 10.44
CA ILE A 264 11.99 -18.78 9.21
C ILE A 264 11.84 -17.57 8.30
N TYR A 265 12.94 -16.89 8.01
CA TYR A 265 12.95 -15.85 6.98
C TYR A 265 12.97 -16.49 5.59
N LEU A 266 12.29 -15.86 4.65
CA LEU A 266 12.14 -16.35 3.28
C LEU A 266 12.96 -15.52 2.28
N ARG A 267 13.40 -14.33 2.70
CA ARG A 267 14.22 -13.38 1.91
C ARG A 267 15.05 -12.51 2.83
N GLU A 268 16.12 -11.95 2.29
CA GLU A 268 16.88 -10.90 2.98
C GLU A 268 16.17 -9.53 2.88
N LYS A 269 15.55 -9.24 1.73
CA LYS A 269 14.91 -7.95 1.46
C LYS A 269 13.69 -7.70 2.35
N THR A 270 13.61 -6.49 2.91
CA THR A 270 12.57 -6.03 3.84
C THR A 270 11.32 -5.48 3.17
N ASN A 271 11.29 -5.41 1.83
CA ASN A 271 10.23 -4.77 1.06
C ASN A 271 8.86 -5.43 1.31
N VAL A 272 7.87 -4.63 1.73
CA VAL A 272 6.48 -5.08 1.92
C VAL A 272 5.90 -5.63 0.62
N SER A 273 6.27 -5.06 -0.54
CA SER A 273 5.81 -5.50 -1.87
C SER A 273 6.26 -6.92 -2.23
N SER A 274 7.35 -7.42 -1.68
CA SER A 274 7.88 -8.77 -1.88
C SER A 274 7.55 -9.75 -0.75
N GLY A 275 6.55 -9.43 0.07
CA GLY A 275 6.08 -10.31 1.13
C GLY A 275 6.52 -9.91 2.54
N GLY A 276 7.29 -8.84 2.71
CA GLY A 276 7.69 -8.33 4.01
C GLY A 276 6.52 -7.84 4.86
N ASP A 277 6.68 -7.83 6.17
CA ASP A 277 5.66 -7.44 7.12
C ASP A 277 5.93 -6.05 7.71
N PRO A 278 4.98 -5.11 7.60
CA PRO A 278 5.01 -3.86 8.36
C PRO A 278 4.54 -4.13 9.80
N VAL A 279 5.43 -3.92 10.77
CA VAL A 279 5.15 -4.07 12.21
C VAL A 279 5.21 -2.70 12.87
N ASP A 280 4.10 -2.22 13.42
CA ASP A 280 4.04 -0.90 14.07
C ASP A 280 4.95 -0.84 15.30
N VAL A 281 5.78 0.21 15.34
CA VAL A 281 6.69 0.52 16.44
C VAL A 281 6.59 1.98 16.88
N THR A 282 5.59 2.71 16.45
CA THR A 282 5.47 4.16 16.65
C THR A 282 5.60 4.56 18.12
N ASP A 283 4.93 3.82 19.01
CA ASP A 283 4.92 4.12 20.45
C ASP A 283 6.24 3.69 21.15
N THR A 284 7.00 2.77 20.54
CA THR A 284 8.22 2.18 21.13
C THR A 284 9.50 2.66 20.48
N LEU A 285 9.41 3.36 19.33
CA LEU A 285 10.59 3.93 18.67
C LEU A 285 11.23 5.00 19.56
N PRO A 286 12.53 4.92 19.88
CA PRO A 286 13.21 5.92 20.68
C PRO A 286 13.08 7.34 20.11
N GLU A 287 12.97 8.31 21.00
CA GLU A 287 12.81 9.74 20.59
C GLU A 287 14.00 10.27 19.80
N GLU A 288 15.20 9.74 20.02
CA GLU A 288 16.38 10.09 19.23
C GLU A 288 16.22 9.72 17.74
N TYR A 289 15.63 8.56 17.42
CA TYR A 289 15.39 8.15 16.02
C TYR A 289 14.26 8.95 15.40
N LYS A 290 13.23 9.31 16.18
CA LYS A 290 12.19 10.22 15.72
C LYS A 290 12.76 11.59 15.36
N LYS A 291 13.68 12.13 16.18
CA LYS A 291 14.36 13.40 15.90
C LYS A 291 15.22 13.32 14.64
N ILE A 292 15.94 12.22 14.43
CA ILE A 292 16.71 11.99 13.19
C ILE A 292 15.79 12.08 11.97
N ALA A 293 14.61 11.43 12.00
CA ALA A 293 13.66 11.46 10.91
C ALA A 293 13.09 12.86 10.64
N ILE A 294 12.73 13.60 11.69
CA ILE A 294 12.25 14.99 11.58
C ILE A 294 13.34 15.90 11.00
N ASN A 295 14.56 15.79 11.52
CA ASN A 295 15.69 16.61 11.04
C ASN A 295 16.07 16.26 9.60
N ALA A 296 15.87 15.02 9.17
CA ALA A 296 16.11 14.60 7.80
C ALA A 296 15.19 15.31 6.79
N LEU A 297 13.91 15.49 7.10
CA LEU A 297 13.02 16.27 6.23
C LEU A 297 13.33 17.77 6.31
N LYS A 298 13.64 18.28 7.49
CA LYS A 298 14.02 19.70 7.70
C LYS A 298 15.33 20.10 7.03
N ALA A 299 16.18 19.14 6.70
CA ALA A 299 17.44 19.39 5.98
C ALA A 299 17.21 19.86 4.54
N ILE A 300 16.00 19.67 4.00
CA ILE A 300 15.60 20.08 2.66
C ILE A 300 14.46 21.10 2.81
N ASP A 301 14.60 22.26 2.20
CA ASP A 301 13.57 23.29 2.23
C ASP A 301 12.28 22.81 1.57
N ASP A 302 11.14 23.30 2.04
CA ASP A 302 9.81 22.95 1.55
C ASP A 302 9.54 21.44 1.48
N PHE A 303 9.99 20.71 2.51
CA PHE A 303 9.75 19.27 2.65
C PHE A 303 9.04 18.92 3.98
N PRO A 304 7.82 19.45 4.20
CA PRO A 304 7.14 19.31 5.48
C PRO A 304 6.59 17.91 5.76
N GLN A 305 6.52 17.01 4.78
CA GLN A 305 6.00 15.67 4.99
C GLN A 305 6.64 14.63 4.08
N GLY A 306 6.82 13.43 4.61
CA GLY A 306 7.36 12.31 3.83
C GLY A 306 7.68 11.09 4.68
N GLY A 307 8.15 10.06 4.02
CA GLY A 307 8.69 8.85 4.66
C GLY A 307 10.21 8.92 4.72
N VAL A 308 10.76 8.57 5.87
CA VAL A 308 12.20 8.47 6.11
C VAL A 308 12.55 7.02 6.41
N ASP A 309 13.46 6.44 5.64
CA ASP A 309 13.98 5.10 5.88
C ASP A 309 15.24 5.19 6.73
N ILE A 310 15.20 4.55 7.89
CA ILE A 310 16.29 4.54 8.88
C ILE A 310 16.70 3.10 9.13
N ILE A 311 18.01 2.84 9.14
CA ILE A 311 18.57 1.60 9.68
C ILE A 311 19.19 1.90 11.04
N VAL A 312 18.82 1.10 12.03
CA VAL A 312 19.45 1.10 13.36
C VAL A 312 20.43 -0.04 13.41
N ASN A 313 21.71 0.29 13.58
CA ASN A 313 22.82 -0.65 13.53
C ASN A 313 22.75 -1.66 14.66
N ASP A 314 22.95 -2.94 14.36
CA ASP A 314 22.99 -4.05 15.33
C ASP A 314 24.40 -4.62 15.57
N ARG A 315 25.43 -4.11 14.88
CA ARG A 315 26.82 -4.46 15.13
C ARG A 315 27.24 -4.00 16.53
N GLU A 316 28.02 -4.80 17.23
CA GLU A 316 28.40 -4.54 18.63
C GLU A 316 29.12 -3.21 18.82
N ASP A 317 30.00 -2.82 17.86
CA ASP A 317 30.78 -1.59 17.87
C ASP A 317 29.98 -0.32 17.54
N LEU A 318 28.83 -0.45 16.86
CA LEU A 318 27.96 0.64 16.38
C LEU A 318 26.51 0.47 16.84
N LYS A 319 26.29 -0.37 17.85
CA LYS A 319 24.94 -0.75 18.28
C LYS A 319 24.12 0.44 18.74
N GLY A 320 22.97 0.60 18.09
CA GLY A 320 22.04 1.69 18.36
C GLY A 320 22.31 2.95 17.53
N GLU A 321 23.40 3.05 16.77
CA GLU A 321 23.57 4.13 15.81
C GLU A 321 22.55 3.99 14.68
N ALA A 322 21.82 5.06 14.44
CA ALA A 322 20.83 5.12 13.37
C ALA A 322 21.34 5.99 12.22
N VAL A 323 21.11 5.54 11.00
CA VAL A 323 21.43 6.29 9.78
C VAL A 323 20.22 6.39 8.86
N VAL A 324 20.08 7.52 8.18
CA VAL A 324 19.06 7.71 7.15
C VAL A 324 19.56 7.15 5.83
N ILE A 325 18.79 6.26 5.23
CA ILE A 325 19.13 5.57 3.97
C ILE A 325 18.49 6.25 2.78
N GLU A 326 17.23 6.70 2.93
CA GLU A 326 16.43 7.22 1.82
C GLU A 326 15.32 8.15 2.37
N LEU A 327 15.01 9.18 1.60
CA LEU A 327 13.81 9.99 1.76
C LEU A 327 12.77 9.61 0.71
N ASN A 328 11.53 9.61 1.10
CA ASN A 328 10.41 9.23 0.24
C ASN A 328 9.34 10.33 0.24
N PRO A 329 9.42 11.32 -0.66
CA PRO A 329 8.46 12.45 -0.71
C PRO A 329 7.01 12.00 -0.94
N THR A 330 6.83 10.90 -1.65
CA THR A 330 5.52 10.31 -1.97
C THR A 330 5.39 8.90 -1.38
N ALA A 331 5.76 8.76 -0.11
CA ALA A 331 5.76 7.47 0.57
C ALA A 331 4.38 6.80 0.57
N GLN A 332 4.37 5.49 0.36
CA GLN A 332 3.16 4.69 0.57
C GLN A 332 2.86 4.58 2.06
N ILE A 333 1.64 4.92 2.44
CA ILE A 333 1.18 4.89 3.84
C ILE A 333 0.43 3.62 4.22
N GLY A 334 0.14 2.78 3.23
CA GLY A 334 -0.66 1.56 3.44
C GLY A 334 -0.10 0.61 4.50
N GLY A 335 1.24 0.55 4.68
CA GLY A 335 1.87 -0.26 5.73
C GLY A 335 1.58 0.23 7.15
N ALA A 336 1.45 1.55 7.33
CA ALA A 336 1.07 2.15 8.60
C ALA A 336 -0.45 2.13 8.85
N LEU A 337 -1.25 2.26 7.78
CA LEU A 337 -2.72 2.17 7.87
C LEU A 337 -3.21 0.74 8.14
N PHE A 338 -2.51 -0.25 7.63
CA PHE A 338 -2.87 -1.67 7.72
C PHE A 338 -1.62 -2.50 8.06
N PRO A 339 -1.04 -2.32 9.26
CA PRO A 339 0.13 -3.10 9.67
C PRO A 339 -0.23 -4.59 9.79
N MET A 340 0.78 -5.44 9.68
CA MET A 340 0.61 -6.87 9.97
C MET A 340 0.46 -7.11 11.47
N GLU A 341 1.20 -6.32 12.27
CA GLU A 341 1.16 -6.37 13.74
C GLU A 341 1.20 -4.96 14.32
N GLY A 342 0.60 -4.77 15.50
CA GLY A 342 0.57 -3.49 16.20
C GLY A 342 -0.66 -2.64 15.86
N LYS A 343 -0.54 -1.31 15.95
CA LYS A 343 -1.66 -0.38 15.78
C LYS A 343 -1.60 0.30 14.42
N ALA A 344 -2.74 0.41 13.76
CA ALA A 344 -2.89 1.29 12.60
C ALA A 344 -2.71 2.76 12.99
N ARG A 345 -2.06 3.56 12.13
CA ARG A 345 -1.74 4.97 12.37
C ARG A 345 -2.45 5.85 11.35
N ASP A 346 -3.15 6.85 11.84
CA ASP A 346 -3.99 7.73 11.03
C ASP A 346 -3.18 8.87 10.38
N ILE A 347 -2.35 8.49 9.40
CA ILE A 347 -1.56 9.45 8.62
C ILE A 347 -2.45 10.42 7.83
N PRO A 348 -3.56 9.99 7.18
CA PRO A 348 -4.46 10.90 6.49
C PRO A 348 -4.93 12.06 7.36
N LYS A 349 -5.32 11.76 8.61
CA LYS A 349 -5.73 12.78 9.58
C LYS A 349 -4.65 13.82 9.83
N ALA A 350 -3.40 13.37 10.03
CA ALA A 350 -2.27 14.25 10.28
C ALA A 350 -1.94 15.13 9.06
N ILE A 351 -2.01 14.57 7.85
CA ILE A 351 -1.82 15.33 6.61
C ILE A 351 -2.88 16.44 6.53
N ILE A 352 -4.16 16.11 6.70
CA ILE A 352 -5.23 17.12 6.62
C ILE A 352 -5.16 18.13 7.75
N ASP A 353 -4.74 17.73 8.96
CA ASP A 353 -4.49 18.68 10.07
C ASP A 353 -3.40 19.71 9.72
N TYR A 354 -2.40 19.31 8.92
CA TYR A 354 -1.31 20.18 8.49
C TYR A 354 -1.71 21.13 7.35
N TYR A 355 -2.37 20.60 6.32
CA TYR A 355 -2.79 21.38 5.14
C TYR A 355 -4.00 22.27 5.40
N PHE A 356 -4.91 21.83 6.27
CA PHE A 356 -6.16 22.54 6.60
C PHE A 356 -6.33 22.65 8.11
N PRO A 357 -5.42 23.37 8.80
CA PRO A 357 -5.43 23.47 10.26
C PRO A 357 -6.74 24.05 10.80
N GLU A 358 -7.45 24.86 10.00
CA GLU A 358 -8.76 25.40 10.35
C GLU A 358 -9.86 24.35 10.48
N THR A 359 -9.65 23.14 9.97
CA THR A 359 -10.62 22.03 10.08
C THR A 359 -10.36 21.12 11.26
N LYS A 360 -9.18 21.25 11.88
CA LYS A 360 -8.76 20.39 12.99
C LYS A 360 -9.73 20.46 14.17
N GLY A 361 -10.22 19.29 14.58
CA GLY A 361 -11.13 19.17 15.71
C GLY A 361 -12.57 19.63 15.48
N LYS A 362 -12.95 20.12 14.29
CA LYS A 362 -14.32 20.54 13.99
C LYS A 362 -15.26 19.36 13.73
N VAL A 363 -14.75 18.30 13.14
CA VAL A 363 -15.49 17.07 12.85
C VAL A 363 -14.71 15.87 13.38
N ASP A 364 -15.35 15.00 14.14
CA ASP A 364 -14.77 13.74 14.58
C ASP A 364 -14.91 12.68 13.48
N THR A 365 -13.96 12.66 12.55
CA THR A 365 -13.96 11.71 11.43
C THR A 365 -13.71 10.27 11.87
N THR A 366 -13.21 10.03 13.10
CA THR A 366 -12.98 8.67 13.62
C THR A 366 -14.27 7.89 13.84
N LYS A 367 -15.41 8.58 13.96
CA LYS A 367 -16.75 8.02 14.07
C LYS A 367 -17.53 8.05 12.75
N SER A 368 -16.94 8.60 11.71
CA SER A 368 -17.63 8.75 10.43
C SER A 368 -17.90 7.38 9.78
N ARG A 369 -19.15 7.18 9.39
CA ARG A 369 -19.65 5.99 8.70
C ARG A 369 -19.97 6.24 7.22
N VAL A 370 -19.54 7.37 6.68
CA VAL A 370 -19.78 7.72 5.27
C VAL A 370 -18.54 7.56 4.40
N SER A 371 -18.77 7.23 3.14
CA SER A 371 -17.76 7.13 2.10
C SER A 371 -18.38 7.54 0.76
N PHE A 372 -17.55 7.71 -0.26
CA PHE A 372 -18.01 7.84 -1.66
C PHE A 372 -17.53 6.64 -2.47
N ASP A 373 -18.23 6.31 -3.55
CA ASP A 373 -17.81 5.23 -4.45
C ASP A 373 -16.69 5.73 -5.38
N LEU A 374 -15.47 5.30 -5.08
CA LEU A 374 -14.30 5.67 -5.86
C LEU A 374 -14.37 5.19 -7.33
N ILE A 375 -14.99 4.03 -7.60
CA ILE A 375 -15.10 3.51 -8.98
C ILE A 375 -16.00 4.42 -9.79
N ASN A 376 -17.19 4.71 -9.29
CA ASN A 376 -18.16 5.57 -9.99
C ASN A 376 -17.62 7.01 -10.18
N VAL A 377 -16.85 7.50 -9.21
CA VAL A 377 -16.21 8.83 -9.28
C VAL A 377 -15.12 8.86 -10.36
N LEU A 378 -14.32 7.79 -10.48
CA LEU A 378 -13.21 7.76 -11.43
C LEU A 378 -13.59 7.33 -12.84
N GLU A 379 -14.74 6.68 -13.04
CA GLU A 379 -15.18 6.17 -14.34
C GLU A 379 -15.18 7.25 -15.44
N PRO A 380 -15.71 8.47 -15.24
CA PRO A 380 -15.66 9.53 -16.25
C PRO A 380 -14.25 9.98 -16.61
N LEU A 381 -13.29 9.88 -15.69
CA LEU A 381 -11.87 10.18 -15.92
C LEU A 381 -11.18 9.03 -16.66
N GLU A 382 -11.51 7.78 -16.33
CA GLU A 382 -10.92 6.59 -16.95
C GLU A 382 -11.33 6.43 -18.41
N ASN A 383 -12.60 6.73 -18.71
CA ASN A 383 -13.12 6.67 -20.08
C ASN A 383 -12.96 8.01 -20.85
N ARG A 384 -12.30 9.01 -20.25
CA ARG A 384 -12.06 10.35 -20.82
C ARG A 384 -13.32 11.16 -21.14
N ALA A 385 -14.43 10.89 -20.47
CA ALA A 385 -15.64 11.68 -20.58
C ALA A 385 -15.53 13.00 -19.79
N ALA A 386 -14.63 13.09 -18.83
CA ALA A 386 -14.32 14.29 -18.06
C ALA A 386 -12.81 14.40 -17.82
N LEU A 387 -12.31 15.61 -17.63
CA LEU A 387 -10.93 15.91 -17.22
C LEU A 387 -10.81 16.06 -15.70
N GLU A 388 -11.91 16.48 -15.07
CA GLU A 388 -12.06 16.56 -13.62
C GLU A 388 -13.44 16.06 -13.19
N VAL A 389 -13.55 15.55 -11.98
CA VAL A 389 -14.82 15.13 -11.35
C VAL A 389 -14.87 15.66 -9.93
N GLU A 390 -15.92 16.41 -9.60
CA GLU A 390 -16.21 16.85 -8.25
C GLU A 390 -17.07 15.81 -7.53
N VAL A 391 -16.67 15.45 -6.31
CA VAL A 391 -17.44 14.53 -5.47
C VAL A 391 -18.53 15.29 -4.74
N ALA A 392 -19.73 14.73 -4.66
CA ALA A 392 -20.81 15.31 -3.86
C ALA A 392 -20.35 15.55 -2.41
N PRO A 393 -20.80 16.64 -1.76
CA PRO A 393 -20.40 16.95 -0.39
C PRO A 393 -20.70 15.81 0.59
N ALA A 394 -19.82 15.64 1.58
CA ALA A 394 -20.09 14.72 2.69
C ALA A 394 -21.27 15.23 3.53
N PRO A 395 -22.16 14.34 3.99
CA PRO A 395 -23.12 14.72 5.01
C PRO A 395 -22.38 14.98 6.33
N LEU A 396 -22.48 16.21 6.83
CA LEU A 396 -21.84 16.65 8.07
C LEU A 396 -22.85 16.56 9.22
N GLY A 397 -22.42 16.00 10.35
CA GLY A 397 -23.25 15.83 11.54
C GLY A 397 -23.48 14.36 11.88
N GLU A 398 -24.40 14.12 12.80
CA GLU A 398 -24.80 12.77 13.20
C GLU A 398 -25.54 12.09 12.03
N LEU A 399 -25.17 10.85 11.75
CA LEU A 399 -25.77 10.07 10.66
C LEU A 399 -26.76 9.08 11.25
N TYR A 400 -28.03 9.28 10.95
CA TYR A 400 -29.12 8.36 11.25
C TYR A 400 -29.24 7.35 10.12
N ILE A 401 -29.39 6.06 10.45
CA ILE A 401 -29.47 4.99 9.46
C ILE A 401 -30.62 4.06 9.80
N ARG A 402 -31.39 3.64 8.80
CA ARG A 402 -32.40 2.58 8.92
C ARG A 402 -32.22 1.56 7.83
N LYS A 403 -32.36 0.30 8.21
CA LYS A 403 -32.37 -0.84 7.29
C LYS A 403 -33.73 -1.50 7.34
N TYR A 404 -34.33 -1.68 6.16
CA TYR A 404 -35.63 -2.32 5.99
C TYR A 404 -35.49 -3.56 5.11
N ILE A 405 -36.06 -4.68 5.57
CA ILE A 405 -36.33 -5.85 4.73
C ILE A 405 -37.81 -5.78 4.37
N VAL A 406 -38.07 -5.67 3.07
CA VAL A 406 -39.41 -5.41 2.52
C VAL A 406 -39.84 -6.60 1.67
N ASN A 407 -40.98 -7.19 2.05
CA ASN A 407 -41.60 -8.30 1.32
C ASN A 407 -42.80 -7.79 0.51
N GLY A 408 -43.06 -8.46 -0.60
CA GLY A 408 -44.19 -8.17 -1.44
C GLY A 408 -43.84 -8.16 -2.93
N ASN A 409 -44.71 -7.64 -3.77
CA ASN A 409 -44.45 -7.49 -5.20
C ASN A 409 -43.54 -6.28 -5.48
N VAL A 410 -42.29 -6.33 -4.93
CA VAL A 410 -41.38 -5.18 -4.81
C VAL A 410 -40.10 -5.28 -5.68
N GLN A 411 -39.87 -6.43 -6.29
CA GLN A 411 -38.65 -6.65 -7.13
C GLN A 411 -38.74 -6.04 -8.54
N ARG A 412 -39.66 -5.11 -8.77
CA ARG A 412 -39.81 -4.43 -10.04
C ARG A 412 -38.80 -3.28 -10.13
N TYR A 413 -38.04 -3.23 -11.23
CA TYR A 413 -37.06 -2.18 -11.48
C TYR A 413 -37.62 -0.74 -11.36
N ASN A 414 -38.85 -0.52 -11.78
CA ASN A 414 -39.49 0.80 -11.64
C ASN A 414 -39.75 1.18 -10.19
N TYR A 415 -39.98 0.22 -9.30
CA TYR A 415 -40.10 0.48 -7.86
C TYR A 415 -38.74 0.89 -7.26
N HIS A 416 -37.66 0.20 -7.60
CA HIS A 416 -36.31 0.56 -7.16
C HIS A 416 -35.91 1.96 -7.68
N LYS A 417 -36.19 2.27 -8.93
CA LYS A 417 -35.98 3.61 -9.50
C LYS A 417 -36.76 4.69 -8.77
N TRP A 418 -38.01 4.37 -8.40
CA TRP A 418 -38.85 5.30 -7.66
C TRP A 418 -38.29 5.54 -6.25
N LEU A 419 -37.93 4.50 -5.50
CA LEU A 419 -37.25 4.61 -4.20
C LEU A 419 -35.99 5.47 -4.28
N LYS A 420 -35.14 5.21 -5.26
CA LYS A 420 -33.95 6.03 -5.53
C LYS A 420 -34.29 7.50 -5.71
N ARG A 421 -35.31 7.83 -6.55
CA ARG A 421 -35.74 9.22 -6.77
C ARG A 421 -36.26 9.87 -5.50
N GLN A 422 -37.03 9.14 -4.70
CA GLN A 422 -37.58 9.66 -3.44
C GLN A 422 -36.47 9.93 -2.42
N ALA A 423 -35.48 9.02 -2.30
CA ALA A 423 -34.34 9.20 -1.41
C ALA A 423 -33.50 10.41 -1.81
N LEU A 424 -33.13 10.52 -3.10
CA LEU A 424 -32.33 11.66 -3.60
C LEU A 424 -33.06 13.00 -3.48
N ALA A 425 -34.40 13.05 -3.68
CA ALA A 425 -35.20 14.25 -3.49
C ALA A 425 -35.23 14.77 -2.03
N GLN A 426 -34.93 13.89 -1.07
CA GLN A 426 -34.86 14.21 0.36
C GLN A 426 -33.41 14.28 0.87
N ASN A 427 -32.41 14.32 -0.02
CA ASN A 427 -30.97 14.25 0.31
C ASN A 427 -30.61 13.05 1.19
N LEU A 428 -31.29 11.92 1.02
CA LEU A 428 -30.99 10.67 1.71
C LEU A 428 -30.05 9.81 0.87
N HIS A 429 -29.22 9.05 1.56
CA HIS A 429 -28.19 8.18 1.01
C HIS A 429 -28.50 6.72 1.29
N GLY A 430 -27.84 5.81 0.57
CA GLY A 430 -27.97 4.39 0.81
C GLY A 430 -28.22 3.60 -0.47
N TYR A 431 -29.03 2.55 -0.37
CA TYR A 431 -29.28 1.68 -1.53
C TYR A 431 -30.57 0.88 -1.40
N VAL A 432 -31.04 0.38 -2.52
CA VAL A 432 -32.03 -0.69 -2.61
C VAL A 432 -31.40 -1.90 -3.32
N LYS A 433 -31.58 -3.08 -2.76
CA LYS A 433 -30.98 -4.32 -3.24
C LYS A 433 -32.05 -5.41 -3.32
N SER A 434 -32.16 -6.05 -4.50
CA SER A 434 -32.98 -7.24 -4.66
C SER A 434 -32.41 -8.42 -3.87
N MET A 435 -33.27 -9.08 -3.12
CA MET A 435 -32.98 -10.30 -2.38
C MET A 435 -33.68 -11.50 -3.05
N VAL A 436 -33.51 -12.69 -2.51
CA VAL A 436 -34.28 -13.87 -2.95
C VAL A 436 -35.72 -13.82 -2.41
N PHE A 437 -36.65 -14.57 -3.00
CA PHE A 437 -38.02 -14.78 -2.51
C PHE A 437 -38.88 -13.51 -2.37
N ASP A 438 -38.89 -12.65 -3.42
CA ASP A 438 -39.70 -11.42 -3.44
C ASP A 438 -39.44 -10.44 -2.28
N GLU A 439 -38.19 -10.41 -1.83
CA GLU A 439 -37.70 -9.48 -0.82
C GLU A 439 -36.77 -8.46 -1.44
N ILE A 440 -36.76 -7.26 -0.86
CA ILE A 440 -35.71 -6.25 -1.10
C ILE A 440 -35.15 -5.77 0.24
N GLU A 441 -33.87 -5.43 0.23
CA GLU A 441 -33.22 -4.70 1.30
C GLU A 441 -33.14 -3.23 0.91
N VAL A 442 -33.62 -2.36 1.78
CA VAL A 442 -33.52 -0.91 1.62
C VAL A 442 -32.75 -0.34 2.80
N VAL A 443 -31.62 0.29 2.52
CA VAL A 443 -30.88 1.04 3.53
C VAL A 443 -30.98 2.51 3.19
N VAL A 444 -31.36 3.31 4.17
CA VAL A 444 -31.50 4.75 4.04
C VAL A 444 -30.80 5.46 5.18
N ALA A 445 -30.07 6.52 4.86
CA ALA A 445 -29.30 7.30 5.81
C ALA A 445 -29.34 8.79 5.49
N GLY A 446 -29.25 9.63 6.51
CA GLY A 446 -29.22 11.08 6.40
C GLY A 446 -28.91 11.74 7.73
N THR A 447 -28.72 13.06 7.71
CA THR A 447 -28.48 13.86 8.93
C THR A 447 -29.77 14.40 9.55
N ASP A 448 -30.91 14.24 8.89
CA ASP A 448 -32.24 14.52 9.43
C ASP A 448 -32.93 13.20 9.81
N GLU A 449 -33.00 12.93 11.12
CA GLU A 449 -33.60 11.71 11.66
C GLU A 449 -35.07 11.56 11.23
N LYS A 450 -35.84 12.66 11.22
CA LYS A 450 -37.26 12.63 10.84
C LYS A 450 -37.44 12.23 9.39
N ALA A 451 -36.59 12.73 8.49
CA ALA A 451 -36.62 12.36 7.07
C ALA A 451 -36.26 10.88 6.87
N VAL A 452 -35.26 10.37 7.61
CA VAL A 452 -34.86 8.97 7.59
C VAL A 452 -35.98 8.06 8.08
N ASP A 453 -36.63 8.40 9.21
CA ASP A 453 -37.73 7.62 9.78
C ASP A 453 -38.99 7.66 8.90
N ALA A 454 -39.31 8.83 8.33
CA ALA A 454 -40.43 9.00 7.43
C ALA A 454 -40.30 8.18 6.13
N PHE A 455 -39.08 7.79 5.74
CA PHE A 455 -38.86 7.00 4.54
C PHE A 455 -39.54 5.62 4.56
N LYS A 456 -39.84 5.11 5.76
CA LYS A 456 -40.64 3.89 5.92
C LYS A 456 -42.04 4.00 5.29
N GLU A 457 -42.66 5.18 5.36
CA GLU A 457 -43.94 5.44 4.71
C GLU A 457 -43.79 5.63 3.20
N VAL A 458 -42.66 6.17 2.77
CA VAL A 458 -42.32 6.23 1.33
C VAL A 458 -42.24 4.82 0.75
N ILE A 459 -41.59 3.86 1.42
CA ILE A 459 -41.52 2.47 0.96
C ILE A 459 -42.90 1.86 0.71
N LYS A 460 -43.91 2.20 1.51
CA LYS A 460 -45.31 1.72 1.34
C LYS A 460 -46.07 2.42 0.19
N GLY A 461 -45.67 3.61 -0.15
CA GLY A 461 -46.47 4.55 -0.94
C GLY A 461 -46.35 4.47 -2.47
N TYR A 462 -45.83 3.39 -3.07
CA TYR A 462 -45.66 3.29 -4.52
C TYR A 462 -47.01 3.25 -5.28
N PRO A 463 -47.29 4.21 -6.19
CA PRO A 463 -48.65 4.38 -6.74
C PRO A 463 -49.03 3.36 -7.83
N GLN A 464 -48.14 2.50 -8.31
CA GLN A 464 -48.38 1.67 -9.53
C GLN A 464 -48.27 0.16 -9.27
N GLY A 465 -48.99 -0.36 -8.28
CA GLY A 465 -49.23 -1.80 -8.17
C GLY A 465 -48.10 -2.65 -7.62
N SER A 466 -47.15 -2.05 -6.90
CA SER A 466 -46.29 -2.80 -5.99
C SER A 466 -47.02 -2.91 -4.65
N GLU A 467 -47.26 -4.11 -4.18
CA GLU A 467 -47.91 -4.35 -2.91
C GLU A 467 -46.85 -4.76 -1.89
N VAL A 468 -46.63 -3.89 -0.90
CA VAL A 468 -45.78 -4.16 0.24
C VAL A 468 -46.62 -4.92 1.27
N THR A 469 -46.27 -6.17 1.51
CA THR A 469 -47.00 -7.02 2.46
C THR A 469 -46.40 -6.97 3.87
N ARG A 470 -45.09 -6.76 3.97
CA ARG A 470 -44.38 -6.71 5.26
C ARG A 470 -43.15 -5.80 5.16
N ILE A 471 -42.90 -5.05 6.23
CA ILE A 471 -41.63 -4.32 6.43
C ILE A 471 -41.08 -4.73 7.80
N LYS A 472 -39.85 -5.24 7.82
CA LYS A 472 -39.08 -5.51 9.04
C LYS A 472 -37.93 -4.52 9.10
N GLU A 473 -37.77 -3.86 10.22
CA GLU A 473 -36.63 -2.99 10.49
C GLU A 473 -35.52 -3.80 11.16
N GLU A 474 -34.28 -3.57 10.77
CA GLU A 474 -33.09 -4.26 11.31
C GLU A 474 -31.98 -3.25 11.61
N ASP A 475 -31.10 -3.59 12.52
CA ASP A 475 -29.91 -2.81 12.80
C ASP A 475 -28.97 -2.81 11.59
N TYR A 476 -28.24 -1.70 11.40
CA TYR A 476 -27.26 -1.56 10.34
C TYR A 476 -25.98 -0.91 10.85
N ASP A 477 -24.90 -1.70 10.89
CA ASP A 477 -23.60 -1.30 11.43
C ASP A 477 -22.50 -1.08 10.39
N SER A 478 -22.86 -1.14 9.10
CA SER A 478 -21.90 -0.94 8.02
C SER A 478 -21.82 0.52 7.56
N PHE A 479 -20.98 0.80 6.59
CA PHE A 479 -20.77 2.14 6.03
C PHE A 479 -21.82 2.47 4.98
N ILE A 480 -22.08 3.77 4.84
CA ILE A 480 -22.98 4.33 3.85
C ILE A 480 -22.16 5.00 2.75
N THR A 481 -22.40 4.62 1.53
CA THR A 481 -21.91 5.34 0.35
C THR A 481 -22.85 6.52 0.04
N VAL A 482 -22.29 7.71 -0.13
CA VAL A 482 -23.07 8.91 -0.48
C VAL A 482 -23.71 8.74 -1.85
N GLY A 483 -24.95 9.21 -1.98
CA GLY A 483 -25.83 8.90 -3.10
C GLY A 483 -26.78 7.76 -2.75
N PHE A 484 -27.63 7.36 -3.69
CA PHE A 484 -28.56 6.25 -3.50
C PHE A 484 -28.46 5.29 -4.68
N GLU A 485 -28.08 4.05 -4.41
CA GLU A 485 -27.79 3.05 -5.44
C GLU A 485 -28.90 2.02 -5.58
N ILE A 486 -29.04 1.48 -6.79
CA ILE A 486 -29.81 0.27 -7.05
C ILE A 486 -28.81 -0.87 -7.20
N SER A 487 -28.68 -1.69 -6.18
CA SER A 487 -27.79 -2.84 -6.18
C SER A 487 -28.52 -4.07 -6.74
N GLU A 488 -28.18 -4.45 -7.95
CA GLU A 488 -28.79 -5.61 -8.61
C GLU A 488 -27.98 -6.88 -8.31
N GLN A 489 -28.52 -7.75 -7.49
CA GLN A 489 -27.90 -9.07 -7.29
C GLN A 489 -28.10 -10.03 -8.48
N TYR A 490 -29.09 -9.81 -9.35
CA TYR A 490 -29.45 -10.69 -10.46
C TYR A 490 -29.79 -9.90 -11.73
N ASN A 491 -28.86 -9.19 -12.32
CA ASN A 491 -29.07 -8.63 -13.66
C ASN A 491 -28.40 -9.53 -14.71
N THR A 492 -29.10 -9.80 -15.81
CA THR A 492 -28.55 -10.50 -17.00
C THR A 492 -27.30 -9.80 -17.55
N ASN A 493 -27.13 -8.49 -17.32
CA ASN A 493 -25.89 -7.77 -17.60
C ASN A 493 -24.73 -8.18 -16.66
N ASN A 494 -25.03 -8.52 -15.40
CA ASN A 494 -24.05 -9.05 -14.46
C ASN A 494 -23.58 -10.46 -14.88
N ILE A 495 -24.47 -11.28 -15.46
CA ILE A 495 -24.09 -12.59 -16.02
C ILE A 495 -23.13 -12.38 -17.20
N ARG A 496 -23.33 -11.38 -18.05
CA ARG A 496 -22.41 -11.04 -19.15
C ARG A 496 -21.08 -10.49 -18.64
N SER A 497 -21.07 -9.64 -17.62
CA SER A 497 -19.84 -9.11 -17.02
C SER A 497 -19.08 -10.19 -16.24
N VAL A 498 -19.78 -11.07 -15.52
CA VAL A 498 -19.20 -12.25 -14.86
C VAL A 498 -18.68 -13.26 -15.89
N GLN A 499 -19.41 -13.48 -16.99
CA GLN A 499 -18.93 -14.30 -18.10
C GLN A 499 -17.72 -13.69 -18.81
N HIS A 500 -17.68 -12.36 -18.96
CA HIS A 500 -16.51 -11.66 -19.49
C HIS A 500 -15.32 -11.74 -18.54
N ALA A 501 -15.53 -11.54 -17.25
CA ALA A 501 -14.50 -11.71 -16.21
C ALA A 501 -13.99 -13.17 -16.16
N LEU A 502 -14.87 -14.16 -16.21
CA LEU A 502 -14.52 -15.58 -16.30
C LEU A 502 -13.69 -15.90 -17.56
N ARG A 503 -14.06 -15.34 -18.72
CA ARG A 503 -13.28 -15.51 -19.96
C ARG A 503 -11.89 -14.85 -19.87
N SER A 504 -11.79 -13.67 -19.23
CA SER A 504 -10.50 -13.01 -18.97
C SER A 504 -9.65 -13.85 -18.03
N MET A 505 -10.21 -14.32 -16.92
CA MET A 505 -9.52 -15.20 -15.97
C MET A 505 -9.08 -16.52 -16.62
N ASP A 506 -9.89 -17.12 -17.48
CA ASP A 506 -9.53 -18.32 -18.24
C ASP A 506 -8.36 -18.06 -19.22
N LYS A 507 -8.31 -16.86 -19.82
CA LYS A 507 -7.21 -16.45 -20.68
C LYS A 507 -5.92 -16.28 -19.86
N ASP A 508 -6.00 -15.59 -18.72
CA ASP A 508 -4.88 -15.38 -17.81
C ASP A 508 -4.35 -16.71 -17.26
N LEU A 509 -5.26 -17.62 -16.93
CA LEU A 509 -4.94 -18.97 -16.46
C LEU A 509 -4.25 -19.81 -17.54
N LYS A 510 -4.66 -19.67 -18.81
CA LYS A 510 -3.98 -20.29 -19.95
C LYS A 510 -2.59 -19.70 -20.20
N GLU A 511 -2.42 -18.39 -20.03
CA GLU A 511 -1.11 -17.76 -20.15
C GLU A 511 -0.17 -18.16 -19.01
N LEU A 512 -0.68 -18.22 -17.78
CA LEU A 512 0.07 -18.68 -16.61
C LEU A 512 0.50 -20.14 -16.77
N ARG A 513 -0.38 -21.02 -17.25
CA ARG A 513 -0.03 -22.41 -17.56
C ARG A 513 1.08 -22.49 -18.60
N LYS A 514 0.99 -21.69 -19.68
CA LYS A 514 2.06 -21.64 -20.70
C LYS A 514 3.39 -21.15 -20.13
N LYS A 515 3.36 -20.15 -19.22
CA LYS A 515 4.57 -19.67 -18.53
C LYS A 515 5.15 -20.75 -17.61
N LYS A 516 4.28 -21.45 -16.86
CA LYS A 516 4.68 -22.59 -16.04
C LYS A 516 5.34 -23.68 -16.88
N ASP A 517 4.68 -24.11 -17.97
CA ASP A 517 5.21 -25.16 -18.87
C ASP A 517 6.55 -24.76 -19.51
N ARG A 518 6.75 -23.46 -19.80
CA ARG A 518 8.05 -22.94 -20.28
C ARG A 518 9.11 -23.00 -19.17
N ALA A 519 8.77 -22.50 -17.98
CA ALA A 519 9.68 -22.53 -16.85
C ALA A 519 10.07 -23.98 -16.47
N GLU A 520 9.12 -24.92 -16.48
CA GLU A 520 9.40 -26.35 -16.27
C GLU A 520 10.31 -26.94 -17.36
N LYS A 521 10.13 -26.56 -18.63
CA LYS A 521 11.04 -26.96 -19.72
C LYS A 521 12.43 -26.37 -19.55
N ASP A 522 12.53 -25.08 -19.18
CA ASP A 522 13.80 -24.40 -18.95
C ASP A 522 14.54 -25.02 -17.74
N ILE A 523 13.82 -25.30 -16.65
CA ILE A 523 14.36 -26.04 -15.50
C ILE A 523 14.86 -27.42 -15.92
N ASN A 524 14.06 -28.19 -16.67
CA ASN A 524 14.47 -29.49 -17.16
C ASN A 524 15.66 -29.41 -18.13
N HIS A 525 15.73 -28.38 -18.96
CA HIS A 525 16.88 -28.14 -19.83
C HIS A 525 18.15 -27.83 -19.03
N ILE A 526 18.02 -26.99 -17.99
CA ILE A 526 19.13 -26.69 -17.07
C ILE A 526 19.58 -27.95 -16.32
N LEU A 527 18.65 -28.69 -15.73
CA LEU A 527 18.93 -29.93 -14.99
C LEU A 527 19.56 -31.01 -15.88
N ASN A 528 19.25 -31.04 -17.17
CA ASN A 528 19.80 -31.99 -18.13
C ASN A 528 21.05 -31.45 -18.86
N SER A 529 21.43 -30.20 -18.67
CA SER A 529 22.62 -29.63 -19.31
C SER A 529 23.90 -30.31 -18.85
N THR A 530 24.88 -30.39 -19.74
CA THR A 530 26.19 -30.98 -19.44
C THR A 530 26.87 -30.24 -18.29
N SER A 531 26.72 -28.92 -18.23
CA SER A 531 27.23 -28.06 -17.16
C SER A 531 26.63 -28.39 -15.81
N TRP A 532 25.31 -28.60 -15.75
CA TRP A 532 24.62 -28.99 -14.52
C TRP A 532 25.02 -30.40 -14.04
N LYS A 533 25.13 -31.35 -14.97
CA LYS A 533 25.56 -32.73 -14.67
C LYS A 533 27.04 -32.79 -14.24
N VAL A 534 27.93 -32.04 -14.86
CA VAL A 534 29.35 -31.98 -14.48
C VAL A 534 29.55 -31.33 -13.10
N THR A 535 28.74 -30.35 -12.75
CA THR A 535 28.78 -29.69 -11.43
C THR A 535 28.04 -30.48 -10.34
N GLU A 536 27.31 -31.53 -10.65
CA GLU A 536 26.64 -32.39 -9.68
C GLU A 536 27.61 -33.03 -8.68
N SER A 537 28.77 -33.48 -9.17
CA SER A 537 29.82 -34.05 -8.32
C SER A 537 30.39 -33.02 -7.34
N VAL A 538 30.52 -31.77 -7.78
CA VAL A 538 31.01 -30.66 -6.96
C VAL A 538 29.96 -30.25 -5.92
N ARG A 539 28.68 -30.23 -6.30
CA ARG A 539 27.56 -29.94 -5.39
C ARG A 539 27.41 -31.06 -4.33
N LYS A 540 27.50 -32.34 -4.74
CA LYS A 540 27.47 -33.47 -3.81
C LYS A 540 28.69 -33.47 -2.89
N PHE A 541 29.85 -33.00 -3.38
CA PHE A 541 31.08 -32.90 -2.55
C PHE A 541 31.00 -31.75 -1.54
N LYS A 542 30.48 -30.57 -1.94
CA LYS A 542 30.19 -29.47 -1.01
C LYS A 542 29.15 -29.83 0.05
N GLY A 543 28.16 -30.63 -0.28
CA GLY A 543 27.15 -31.12 0.67
C GLY A 543 27.70 -32.14 1.69
N LYS A 544 28.80 -32.85 1.36
CA LYS A 544 29.46 -33.77 2.28
C LYS A 544 30.49 -33.11 3.17
N VAL A 545 31.14 -32.04 2.70
CA VAL A 545 32.17 -31.29 3.49
C VAL A 545 31.49 -30.39 4.56
N LYS A 546 30.18 -30.08 4.44
CA LYS A 546 29.40 -29.36 5.47
C LYS A 546 28.77 -30.28 6.53
N LYS A 547 28.97 -31.61 6.46
CA LYS A 547 28.45 -32.61 7.42
C LYS A 547 29.56 -33.30 8.24
N GLY A 548 30.78 -32.77 8.19
CA GLY A 548 31.89 -33.20 9.02
C GLY A 548 32.35 -32.10 9.98
#